data_1d756fb0476fc780a641423e804b360b
#
_entry.id   1d756fb0476fc780a641423e804b360b
#
_cell.length_a   1.000
_cell.length_b   1.000
_cell.length_c   1.000
_cell.angle_alpha   90.00
_cell.angle_beta   90.00
_cell.angle_gamma   90.00
#
_symmetry.space_group_name_H-M   'P 1'
#
loop_
_entity.id
_entity.type
_entity.pdbx_description
1 polymer ?
#
loop_
_entity_poly.entity_id
_entity_poly.type
_entity_poly.pdbx_seq_one_letter_code
_entity_poly.pdbx_strand_id
1 'polypeptide(L)'
;MTTRSKLWLTSFTLYAVFFCWYTDFRAPLTEQEIDEFVAVRLADGADPAQIARAEDLFRGDTGRQFLMFNAIDYNEAPDDVEGAEPGSSAEELMALYMQYMLPAMLARGSHPVIMGDTFSGAMDLVGIDGAEEWDSGAVLRYRSRRTLMDIIGNPAFRSDWHFKHAALTKTIAFPIETQLYLGDLRWILGLLMLAVTALLDAFVFSKKSA
;
A
#
# COMPACT_ATOMS: atom_id res chain seq x y z
N MET A 1 -5.82 -36.52 18.21
CA MET A 1 -6.40 -35.67 17.13
C MET A 1 -6.59 -36.49 15.88
N THR A 2 -7.78 -36.51 15.31
CA THR A 2 -8.07 -37.21 14.04
C THR A 2 -7.44 -36.47 12.87
N THR A 3 -7.22 -37.15 11.72
CA THR A 3 -6.74 -36.52 10.50
C THR A 3 -7.65 -35.39 10.02
N ARG A 4 -8.97 -35.56 10.19
CA ARG A 4 -9.98 -34.55 9.91
C ARG A 4 -9.77 -33.29 10.76
N SER A 5 -9.58 -33.46 12.08
CA SER A 5 -9.31 -32.33 12.98
C SER A 5 -8.00 -31.61 12.64
N LYS A 6 -6.98 -32.34 12.18
CA LYS A 6 -5.71 -31.76 11.74
C LYS A 6 -5.90 -30.86 10.50
N LEU A 7 -6.69 -31.32 9.49
CA LEU A 7 -7.00 -30.54 8.30
C LEU A 7 -7.60 -29.18 8.64
N TRP A 8 -8.68 -29.18 9.43
CA TRP A 8 -9.36 -27.94 9.82
C TRP A 8 -8.48 -27.03 10.67
N LEU A 9 -7.73 -27.60 11.61
CA LEU A 9 -6.83 -26.82 12.47
C LEU A 9 -5.70 -26.18 11.65
N THR A 10 -5.12 -26.92 10.69
CA THR A 10 -4.06 -26.37 9.80
C THR A 10 -4.60 -25.21 8.99
N SER A 11 -5.75 -25.37 8.33
CA SER A 11 -6.38 -24.30 7.56
C SER A 11 -6.68 -23.08 8.42
N PHE A 12 -7.26 -23.28 9.59
CA PHE A 12 -7.54 -22.19 10.51
C PHE A 12 -6.26 -21.49 10.98
N THR A 13 -5.21 -22.24 11.31
CA THR A 13 -3.93 -21.66 11.75
C THR A 13 -3.29 -20.82 10.64
N LEU A 14 -3.26 -21.33 9.42
CA LEU A 14 -2.71 -20.62 8.26
C LEU A 14 -3.48 -19.31 8.02
N TYR A 15 -4.81 -19.38 8.06
CA TYR A 15 -5.64 -18.19 7.92
C TYR A 15 -5.42 -17.18 9.07
N ALA A 16 -5.32 -17.65 10.30
CA ALA A 16 -5.08 -16.78 11.45
C ALA A 16 -3.72 -16.07 11.36
N VAL A 17 -2.66 -16.78 10.93
CA VAL A 17 -1.34 -16.18 10.68
C VAL A 17 -1.42 -15.10 9.61
N PHE A 18 -2.08 -15.40 8.48
CA PHE A 18 -2.31 -14.41 7.42
C PHE A 18 -3.12 -13.20 7.94
N PHE A 19 -4.22 -13.45 8.65
CA PHE A 19 -5.10 -12.40 9.18
C PHE A 19 -4.35 -11.47 10.14
N CYS A 20 -3.51 -12.03 11.02
CA CYS A 20 -2.68 -11.26 11.96
C CYS A 20 -1.61 -10.42 11.25
N TRP A 21 -1.00 -10.95 10.19
CA TRP A 21 -0.04 -10.17 9.38
C TRP A 21 -0.74 -9.06 8.59
N TYR A 22 -1.93 -9.34 8.05
CA TYR A 22 -2.66 -8.44 7.17
C TYR A 22 -3.42 -7.34 7.91
N THR A 23 -3.70 -7.52 9.22
CA THR A 23 -4.44 -6.57 10.05
C THR A 23 -3.50 -5.91 11.06
N ASP A 24 -3.55 -4.59 11.18
CA ASP A 24 -2.83 -3.89 12.24
C ASP A 24 -3.70 -3.87 13.51
N PHE A 25 -3.19 -4.47 14.59
CA PHE A 25 -3.84 -4.50 15.89
C PHE A 25 -3.26 -3.48 16.87
N ARG A 26 -2.29 -2.69 16.43
CA ARG A 26 -1.73 -1.61 17.25
C ARG A 26 -2.78 -0.51 17.42
N ALA A 27 -2.68 0.21 18.53
CA ALA A 27 -3.51 1.38 18.77
C ALA A 27 -3.29 2.45 17.68
N PRO A 28 -4.26 3.36 17.45
CA PRO A 28 -4.04 4.55 16.64
C PRO A 28 -2.80 5.32 17.09
N LEU A 29 -2.25 6.13 16.17
CA LEU A 29 -1.11 7.00 16.45
C LEU A 29 -1.43 7.96 17.60
N THR A 30 -0.48 8.15 18.49
CA THR A 30 -0.56 9.17 19.53
C THR A 30 -0.02 10.50 19.03
N GLU A 31 -0.48 11.61 19.63
CA GLU A 31 0.02 12.95 19.33
C GLU A 31 1.54 13.03 19.46
N GLN A 32 2.11 12.41 20.50
CA GLN A 32 3.55 12.39 20.70
C GLN A 32 4.30 11.71 19.55
N GLU A 33 3.83 10.56 19.06
CA GLU A 33 4.45 9.84 17.91
C GLU A 33 4.40 10.69 16.64
N ILE A 34 3.30 11.43 16.43
CA ILE A 34 3.13 12.31 15.28
C ILE A 34 4.07 13.51 15.38
N ASP A 35 4.13 14.16 16.55
CA ASP A 35 5.02 15.30 16.79
C ASP A 35 6.50 14.91 16.63
N GLU A 36 6.90 13.73 17.12
CA GLU A 36 8.25 13.19 16.94
C GLU A 36 8.56 12.94 15.45
N PHE A 37 7.63 12.35 14.70
CA PHE A 37 7.78 12.15 13.25
C PHE A 37 7.95 13.50 12.53
N VAL A 38 7.10 14.47 12.80
CA VAL A 38 7.15 15.83 12.20
C VAL A 38 8.48 16.50 12.50
N ALA A 39 8.91 16.50 13.77
CA ALA A 39 10.17 17.12 14.18
C ALA A 39 11.38 16.49 13.47
N VAL A 40 11.44 15.17 13.40
CA VAL A 40 12.52 14.45 12.72
C VAL A 40 12.52 14.79 11.22
N ARG A 41 11.36 14.77 10.57
CA ARG A 41 11.27 15.03 9.13
C ARG A 41 11.66 16.47 8.76
N LEU A 42 11.23 17.44 9.56
CA LEU A 42 11.63 18.84 9.36
C LEU A 42 13.13 19.05 9.60
N ALA A 43 13.69 18.41 10.62
CA ALA A 43 15.14 18.45 10.88
C ALA A 43 15.97 17.84 9.74
N ASP A 44 15.42 16.84 9.05
CA ASP A 44 16.02 16.20 7.85
C ASP A 44 15.85 17.05 6.56
N GLY A 45 15.23 18.22 6.64
CA GLY A 45 15.04 19.13 5.49
C GLY A 45 13.87 18.77 4.56
N ALA A 46 12.90 17.98 5.02
CA ALA A 46 11.70 17.71 4.23
C ALA A 46 10.87 18.99 4.02
N ASP A 47 10.16 19.06 2.89
CA ASP A 47 9.26 20.18 2.57
C ASP A 47 8.18 20.36 3.67
N PRO A 48 8.11 21.53 4.33
CA PRO A 48 7.14 21.77 5.40
C PRO A 48 5.69 21.60 4.96
N ALA A 49 5.34 21.97 3.72
CA ALA A 49 3.97 21.80 3.20
C ALA A 49 3.62 20.32 3.01
N GLN A 50 4.58 19.50 2.62
CA GLN A 50 4.40 18.06 2.51
C GLN A 50 4.26 17.41 3.89
N ILE A 51 5.08 17.83 4.87
CA ILE A 51 4.98 17.34 6.24
C ILE A 51 3.65 17.73 6.89
N ALA A 52 3.16 18.95 6.68
CA ALA A 52 1.84 19.37 7.19
C ALA A 52 0.70 18.47 6.64
N ARG A 53 0.75 18.09 5.36
CA ARG A 53 -0.22 17.14 4.79
C ARG A 53 -0.12 15.74 5.40
N ALA A 54 1.10 15.26 5.66
CA ALA A 54 1.32 13.98 6.33
C ALA A 54 0.84 14.01 7.78
N GLU A 55 1.11 15.10 8.49
CA GLU A 55 0.64 15.34 9.86
C GLU A 55 -0.89 15.29 9.95
N ASP A 56 -1.59 16.00 9.06
CA ASP A 56 -3.07 15.99 8.99
C ASP A 56 -3.61 14.58 8.77
N LEU A 57 -3.00 13.81 7.84
CA LEU A 57 -3.34 12.41 7.63
C LEU A 57 -3.17 11.58 8.90
N PHE A 58 -2.06 11.76 9.64
CA PHE A 58 -1.76 10.95 10.82
C PHE A 58 -2.60 11.33 12.03
N ARG A 59 -2.91 12.61 12.24
CA ARG A 59 -3.81 13.06 13.33
C ARG A 59 -5.22 12.51 13.18
N GLY A 60 -5.66 12.20 11.96
CA GLY A 60 -6.92 11.52 11.70
C GLY A 60 -6.87 9.98 11.86
N ASP A 61 -5.82 9.38 12.46
CA ASP A 61 -5.67 7.92 12.49
C ASP A 61 -6.77 7.22 13.29
N THR A 62 -7.44 6.29 12.64
CA THR A 62 -8.50 5.43 13.21
C THR A 62 -7.99 4.02 13.56
N GLY A 63 -6.71 3.74 13.35
CA GLY A 63 -6.13 2.40 13.44
C GLY A 63 -6.57 1.45 12.31
N ARG A 64 -7.39 1.93 11.36
CA ARG A 64 -7.93 1.12 10.27
C ARG A 64 -7.04 1.17 9.03
N GLN A 65 -7.23 0.17 8.16
CA GLN A 65 -6.68 0.20 6.81
C GLN A 65 -7.28 1.35 5.99
N PHE A 66 -6.52 1.79 5.01
CA PHE A 66 -6.98 2.76 4.03
C PHE A 66 -6.38 2.44 2.65
N LEU A 67 -6.95 3.02 1.61
CA LEU A 67 -6.42 2.97 0.26
C LEU A 67 -5.82 4.33 -0.10
N MET A 68 -4.62 4.35 -0.67
CA MET A 68 -4.01 5.54 -1.26
C MET A 68 -4.23 5.47 -2.77
N PHE A 69 -5.05 6.38 -3.27
CA PHE A 69 -5.24 6.57 -4.70
C PHE A 69 -4.12 7.45 -5.25
N ASN A 70 -3.55 7.07 -6.39
CA ASN A 70 -2.51 7.85 -7.07
C ASN A 70 -2.88 7.99 -8.53
N ALA A 71 -2.86 9.22 -9.05
CA ALA A 71 -2.76 9.49 -10.48
C ALA A 71 -1.34 9.99 -10.75
N ILE A 72 -0.73 9.51 -11.82
CA ILE A 72 0.70 9.64 -12.10
C ILE A 72 0.86 10.11 -13.55
N ASP A 73 1.67 11.16 -13.72
CA ASP A 73 2.11 11.69 -15.01
C ASP A 73 3.63 11.70 -15.00
N TYR A 74 4.23 10.93 -15.88
CA TYR A 74 5.67 10.74 -15.94
C TYR A 74 6.37 11.93 -16.60
N ASN A 75 7.59 12.20 -16.17
CA ASN A 75 8.44 13.19 -16.77
C ASN A 75 9.07 12.60 -18.05
N GLU A 76 8.74 13.14 -19.21
CA GLU A 76 9.27 12.65 -20.50
C GLU A 76 10.79 12.83 -20.63
N ALA A 77 11.39 13.76 -19.90
CA ALA A 77 12.81 14.07 -19.91
C ALA A 77 13.33 14.33 -18.48
N PRO A 78 13.45 13.30 -17.64
CA PRO A 78 13.97 13.46 -16.28
C PRO A 78 15.41 13.97 -16.30
N ASP A 79 15.72 14.83 -15.34
CA ASP A 79 17.12 15.20 -15.08
C ASP A 79 17.89 13.99 -14.53
N ASP A 80 19.21 13.97 -14.77
CA ASP A 80 20.11 13.00 -14.15
C ASP A 80 20.07 13.16 -12.63
N VAL A 81 19.89 12.06 -11.91
CA VAL A 81 19.85 12.04 -10.45
C VAL A 81 20.91 11.11 -9.88
N GLU A 82 21.45 11.46 -8.71
CA GLU A 82 22.44 10.65 -8.02
C GLU A 82 21.87 9.25 -7.69
N GLY A 83 22.61 8.22 -8.00
CA GLY A 83 22.22 6.82 -7.75
C GLY A 83 21.44 6.17 -8.89
N ALA A 84 21.13 6.88 -9.96
CA ALA A 84 20.59 6.33 -11.21
C ALA A 84 21.64 6.39 -12.33
N GLU A 85 21.45 5.57 -13.36
CA GLU A 85 22.26 5.66 -14.58
C GLU A 85 21.92 6.96 -15.31
N PRO A 86 22.92 7.68 -15.90
CA PRO A 86 22.65 8.87 -16.67
C PRO A 86 21.70 8.61 -17.86
N GLY A 87 20.70 9.45 -18.00
CA GLY A 87 19.67 9.30 -19.03
C GLY A 87 18.59 8.27 -18.71
N SER A 88 18.46 7.86 -17.44
CA SER A 88 17.36 6.97 -16.99
C SER A 88 16.00 7.56 -17.31
N SER A 89 15.08 6.71 -17.80
CA SER A 89 13.68 7.08 -18.01
C SER A 89 12.91 7.28 -16.70
N ALA A 90 11.75 7.92 -16.79
CA ALA A 90 10.87 8.08 -15.63
C ALA A 90 10.45 6.74 -15.01
N GLU A 91 10.17 5.74 -15.84
CA GLU A 91 9.81 4.39 -15.37
C GLU A 91 10.98 3.71 -14.66
N GLU A 92 12.21 3.88 -15.13
CA GLU A 92 13.41 3.35 -14.49
C GLU A 92 13.64 4.02 -13.14
N LEU A 93 13.49 5.34 -13.03
CA LEU A 93 13.56 6.06 -11.77
C LEU A 93 12.44 5.63 -10.80
N MET A 94 11.22 5.46 -11.29
CA MET A 94 10.12 4.93 -10.48
C MET A 94 10.40 3.50 -10.02
N ALA A 95 11.02 2.66 -10.84
CA ALA A 95 11.42 1.31 -10.47
C ALA A 95 12.47 1.33 -9.35
N LEU A 96 13.44 2.24 -9.37
CA LEU A 96 14.40 2.43 -8.27
C LEU A 96 13.68 2.80 -6.96
N TYR A 97 12.78 3.77 -7.00
CA TYR A 97 11.94 4.11 -5.84
C TYR A 97 11.15 2.90 -5.31
N MET A 98 10.59 2.09 -6.19
CA MET A 98 9.78 0.93 -5.82
C MET A 98 10.62 -0.24 -5.28
N GLN A 99 11.94 -0.27 -5.51
CA GLN A 99 12.83 -1.30 -4.91
C GLN A 99 12.79 -1.29 -3.38
N TYR A 100 12.64 -0.11 -2.77
CA TYR A 100 12.41 0.01 -1.34
C TYR A 100 10.93 -0.11 -0.97
N MET A 101 10.06 0.65 -1.67
CA MET A 101 8.65 0.78 -1.29
C MET A 101 7.91 -0.54 -1.31
N LEU A 102 8.02 -1.31 -2.39
CA LEU A 102 7.24 -2.53 -2.53
C LEU A 102 7.59 -3.60 -1.46
N PRO A 103 8.86 -3.93 -1.20
CA PRO A 103 9.22 -4.84 -0.11
C PRO A 103 8.79 -4.30 1.27
N ALA A 104 8.95 -3.00 1.52
CA ALA A 104 8.56 -2.37 2.79
C ALA A 104 7.05 -2.44 3.04
N MET A 105 6.25 -2.27 1.99
CA MET A 105 4.80 -2.44 2.01
C MET A 105 4.41 -3.90 2.25
N LEU A 106 4.94 -4.83 1.45
CA LEU A 106 4.62 -6.26 1.53
C LEU A 106 4.98 -6.84 2.89
N ALA A 107 6.16 -6.51 3.43
CA ALA A 107 6.56 -6.95 4.77
C ALA A 107 5.57 -6.53 5.87
N ARG A 108 4.79 -5.48 5.62
CA ARG A 108 3.82 -4.92 6.57
C ARG A 108 2.35 -5.17 6.18
N GLY A 109 2.08 -6.17 5.34
CA GLY A 109 0.72 -6.51 4.92
C GLY A 109 0.03 -5.42 4.10
N SER A 110 0.80 -4.54 3.47
CA SER A 110 0.33 -3.50 2.55
C SER A 110 0.73 -3.87 1.13
N HIS A 111 -0.06 -3.51 0.12
CA HIS A 111 0.20 -3.94 -1.25
C HIS A 111 -0.58 -3.10 -2.27
N PRO A 112 -0.14 -3.08 -3.55
CA PRO A 112 -0.97 -2.57 -4.62
C PRO A 112 -2.27 -3.38 -4.76
N VAL A 113 -3.35 -2.69 -5.08
CA VAL A 113 -4.70 -3.28 -5.30
C VAL A 113 -5.09 -3.18 -6.76
N ILE A 114 -4.82 -2.01 -7.35
CA ILE A 114 -5.05 -1.71 -8.76
C ILE A 114 -3.82 -0.97 -9.24
N MET A 115 -3.33 -1.34 -10.40
CA MET A 115 -2.31 -0.61 -11.15
C MET A 115 -2.62 -0.74 -12.64
N GLY A 116 -2.47 0.33 -13.39
CA GLY A 116 -2.70 0.31 -14.83
C GLY A 116 -2.39 1.63 -15.49
N ASP A 117 -2.18 1.56 -16.79
CA ASP A 117 -1.93 2.72 -17.63
C ASP A 117 -3.24 3.32 -18.10
N THR A 118 -3.25 4.64 -18.30
CA THR A 118 -4.40 5.31 -18.89
C THR A 118 -4.38 5.07 -20.41
N PHE A 119 -5.55 5.04 -21.02
CA PHE A 119 -5.68 4.84 -22.47
C PHE A 119 -6.36 6.05 -23.15
N SER A 120 -6.73 7.05 -22.37
CA SER A 120 -7.32 8.31 -22.85
C SER A 120 -7.15 9.41 -21.81
N GLY A 121 -7.32 10.65 -22.20
CA GLY A 121 -7.44 11.77 -21.27
C GLY A 121 -8.63 11.64 -20.30
N ALA A 122 -8.65 12.48 -19.29
CA ALA A 122 -9.70 12.51 -18.29
C ALA A 122 -11.08 12.78 -18.92
N MET A 123 -12.08 11.98 -18.56
CA MET A 123 -13.44 12.12 -19.09
C MET A 123 -14.21 13.30 -18.49
N ASP A 124 -13.91 13.66 -17.27
CA ASP A 124 -14.63 14.71 -16.54
C ASP A 124 -13.64 15.50 -15.67
N LEU A 125 -13.61 16.81 -15.86
CA LEU A 125 -12.74 17.75 -15.17
C LEU A 125 -13.54 18.94 -14.70
N VAL A 126 -13.60 19.17 -13.39
CA VAL A 126 -14.25 20.30 -12.81
C VAL A 126 -13.34 20.96 -11.77
N GLY A 127 -12.92 22.19 -12.03
CA GLY A 127 -12.16 22.99 -11.08
C GLY A 127 -10.72 22.54 -10.84
N ILE A 128 -10.12 21.81 -11.77
CA ILE A 128 -8.72 21.36 -11.73
C ILE A 128 -8.09 21.68 -13.08
N ASP A 129 -7.16 22.61 -13.10
CA ASP A 129 -6.36 22.94 -14.28
C ASP A 129 -5.20 21.96 -14.45
N GLY A 130 -4.85 21.61 -15.67
CA GLY A 130 -3.71 20.75 -16.00
C GLY A 130 -3.87 19.27 -15.61
N ALA A 131 -5.10 18.81 -15.39
CA ALA A 131 -5.40 17.43 -15.04
C ALA A 131 -6.02 16.64 -16.20
N GLU A 132 -5.87 17.11 -17.43
CA GLU A 132 -6.46 16.53 -18.64
C GLU A 132 -5.82 15.18 -18.98
N GLU A 133 -4.52 15.06 -18.76
CA GLU A 133 -3.73 13.88 -19.15
C GLU A 133 -2.98 13.28 -17.95
N TRP A 134 -2.94 11.96 -17.92
CA TRP A 134 -2.25 11.13 -16.94
C TRP A 134 -1.74 9.87 -17.63
N ASP A 135 -0.57 9.35 -17.23
CA ASP A 135 0.00 8.14 -17.80
C ASP A 135 -0.51 6.89 -17.11
N SER A 136 -0.63 6.93 -15.78
CA SER A 136 -1.03 5.75 -15.03
C SER A 136 -1.82 6.08 -13.76
N GLY A 137 -2.51 5.07 -13.24
CA GLY A 137 -3.20 5.11 -11.97
C GLY A 137 -2.86 3.91 -11.09
N ALA A 138 -2.72 4.16 -9.79
CA ALA A 138 -2.47 3.11 -8.82
C ALA A 138 -3.29 3.31 -7.56
N VAL A 139 -3.81 2.22 -7.02
CA VAL A 139 -4.43 2.19 -5.69
C VAL A 139 -3.63 1.25 -4.81
N LEU A 140 -3.07 1.79 -3.74
CA LEU A 140 -2.24 1.06 -2.80
C LEU A 140 -2.99 0.90 -1.48
N ARG A 141 -3.12 -0.34 -1.00
CA ARG A 141 -3.66 -0.59 0.32
C ARG A 141 -2.57 -0.49 1.37
N TYR A 142 -2.82 0.31 2.39
CA TYR A 142 -2.02 0.36 3.61
C TYR A 142 -2.79 -0.29 4.77
N ARG A 143 -2.10 -1.11 5.56
CA ARG A 143 -2.67 -1.82 6.70
C ARG A 143 -3.21 -0.87 7.77
N SER A 144 -2.53 0.29 7.97
CA SER A 144 -2.91 1.40 8.84
C SER A 144 -2.11 2.66 8.50
N ARG A 145 -2.51 3.83 9.02
CA ARG A 145 -1.72 5.06 8.91
C ARG A 145 -0.39 4.93 9.67
N ARG A 146 -0.38 4.25 10.81
CA ARG A 146 0.85 3.88 11.52
C ARG A 146 1.81 3.09 10.63
N THR A 147 1.31 2.13 9.86
CA THR A 147 2.14 1.38 8.90
C THR A 147 2.73 2.28 7.82
N LEU A 148 1.98 3.24 7.30
CA LEU A 148 2.52 4.23 6.37
C LEU A 148 3.62 5.07 7.03
N MET A 149 3.38 5.58 8.25
CA MET A 149 4.37 6.34 9.01
C MET A 149 5.66 5.53 9.23
N ASP A 150 5.56 4.25 9.60
CA ASP A 150 6.71 3.34 9.76
C ASP A 150 7.52 3.18 8.45
N ILE A 151 6.86 3.22 7.29
CA ILE A 151 7.51 3.10 5.97
C ILE A 151 8.22 4.40 5.61
N ILE A 152 7.50 5.53 5.62
CA ILE A 152 8.05 6.81 5.15
C ILE A 152 8.97 7.49 6.18
N GLY A 153 8.86 7.10 7.44
CA GLY A 153 9.77 7.54 8.50
C GLY A 153 11.14 6.82 8.47
N ASN A 154 11.26 5.71 7.73
CA ASN A 154 12.50 4.96 7.63
C ASN A 154 13.57 5.75 6.86
N PRO A 155 14.83 5.83 7.34
CA PRO A 155 15.91 6.48 6.61
C PRO A 155 16.13 5.96 5.19
N ALA A 156 15.95 4.65 4.96
CA ALA A 156 16.06 4.04 3.62
C ALA A 156 15.01 4.57 2.62
N PHE A 157 13.80 4.91 3.08
CA PHE A 157 12.81 5.57 2.24
C PHE A 157 13.30 6.95 1.78
N ARG A 158 13.99 7.68 2.65
CA ARG A 158 14.48 9.03 2.37
C ARG A 158 15.55 9.07 1.29
N SER A 159 16.41 8.05 1.24
CA SER A 159 17.45 7.94 0.20
C SER A 159 16.87 7.77 -1.19
N ASP A 160 15.68 7.17 -1.32
CA ASP A 160 15.11 6.81 -2.63
C ASP A 160 13.96 7.73 -3.08
N TRP A 161 13.54 8.66 -2.18
CA TRP A 161 12.43 9.58 -2.47
C TRP A 161 12.67 10.51 -3.66
N HIS A 162 13.92 10.92 -3.88
CA HIS A 162 14.30 11.80 -4.99
C HIS A 162 14.07 11.16 -6.35
N PHE A 163 14.19 9.83 -6.49
CA PHE A 163 13.86 9.12 -7.73
C PHE A 163 12.41 9.34 -8.14
N LYS A 164 11.48 9.24 -7.17
CA LYS A 164 10.06 9.51 -7.43
C LYS A 164 9.85 10.95 -7.91
N HIS A 165 10.52 11.92 -7.30
CA HIS A 165 10.37 13.32 -7.68
C HIS A 165 10.88 13.59 -9.09
N ALA A 166 12.03 13.05 -9.47
CA ALA A 166 12.58 13.19 -10.80
C ALA A 166 11.72 12.49 -11.87
N ALA A 167 11.13 11.36 -11.52
CA ALA A 167 10.29 10.57 -12.41
C ALA A 167 8.96 11.24 -12.78
N LEU A 168 8.52 12.29 -12.07
CA LEU A 168 7.14 12.79 -12.20
C LEU A 168 7.11 14.24 -12.67
N THR A 169 6.27 14.52 -13.67
CA THR A 169 5.83 15.88 -13.99
C THR A 169 4.79 16.36 -13.00
N LYS A 170 3.79 15.54 -12.73
CA LYS A 170 2.75 15.80 -11.73
C LYS A 170 2.23 14.50 -11.12
N THR A 171 1.70 14.58 -9.94
CA THR A 171 1.00 13.46 -9.29
C THR A 171 -0.02 14.00 -8.30
N ILE A 172 -1.09 13.28 -8.13
CA ILE A 172 -2.01 13.49 -7.04
C ILE A 172 -2.16 12.18 -6.26
N ALA A 173 -2.01 12.28 -4.94
CA ALA A 173 -2.21 11.13 -4.06
C ALA A 173 -3.12 11.53 -2.90
N PHE A 174 -4.20 10.77 -2.69
CA PHE A 174 -5.11 11.03 -1.58
C PHE A 174 -5.59 9.73 -0.92
N PRO A 175 -5.73 9.73 0.41
CA PRO A 175 -6.19 8.58 1.15
C PRO A 175 -7.72 8.44 1.08
N ILE A 176 -8.19 7.19 1.01
CA ILE A 176 -9.62 6.84 1.05
C ILE A 176 -9.82 5.85 2.20
N GLU A 177 -10.64 6.20 3.19
CA GLU A 177 -11.17 5.23 4.14
C GLU A 177 -12.36 4.51 3.50
N THR A 178 -12.23 3.20 3.29
CA THR A 178 -13.16 2.45 2.45
C THR A 178 -14.50 2.19 3.15
N GLN A 179 -15.61 2.53 2.51
CA GLN A 179 -16.95 2.12 2.89
C GLN A 179 -17.31 0.75 2.32
N LEU A 180 -16.86 0.47 1.09
CA LEU A 180 -17.00 -0.80 0.40
C LEU A 180 -15.68 -1.16 -0.28
N TYR A 181 -15.13 -2.33 0.07
CA TYR A 181 -13.89 -2.84 -0.52
C TYR A 181 -14.01 -4.34 -0.76
N LEU A 182 -14.46 -4.71 -1.96
CA LEU A 182 -14.65 -6.12 -2.35
C LEU A 182 -13.33 -6.88 -2.55
N GLY A 183 -12.22 -6.16 -2.77
CA GLY A 183 -10.86 -6.72 -2.92
C GLY A 183 -10.14 -7.03 -1.60
N ASP A 184 -10.80 -6.95 -0.46
CA ASP A 184 -10.16 -7.24 0.83
C ASP A 184 -9.80 -8.72 0.93
N LEU A 185 -8.49 -9.00 0.97
CA LEU A 185 -7.97 -10.36 0.98
C LEU A 185 -8.38 -11.17 2.21
N ARG A 186 -8.80 -10.54 3.31
CA ARG A 186 -9.32 -11.26 4.48
C ARG A 186 -10.56 -12.05 4.11
N TRP A 187 -11.48 -11.45 3.38
CA TRP A 187 -12.70 -12.14 2.94
C TRP A 187 -12.42 -13.14 1.82
N ILE A 188 -11.64 -12.73 0.82
CA ILE A 188 -11.35 -13.56 -0.36
C ILE A 188 -10.62 -14.84 0.07
N LEU A 189 -9.51 -14.73 0.80
CA LEU A 189 -8.73 -15.88 1.25
C LEU A 189 -9.48 -16.70 2.31
N GLY A 190 -10.22 -16.04 3.23
CA GLY A 190 -11.03 -16.74 4.22
C GLY A 190 -12.08 -17.63 3.58
N LEU A 191 -12.85 -17.10 2.62
CA LEU A 191 -13.85 -17.88 1.89
C LEU A 191 -13.23 -18.97 1.03
N LEU A 192 -12.11 -18.67 0.34
CA LEU A 192 -11.40 -19.65 -0.47
C LEU A 192 -10.86 -20.81 0.38
N MET A 193 -10.21 -20.50 1.49
CA MET A 193 -9.68 -21.52 2.40
C MET A 193 -10.80 -22.36 3.03
N LEU A 194 -11.91 -21.72 3.41
CA LEU A 194 -13.09 -22.42 3.91
C LEU A 194 -13.64 -23.41 2.85
N ALA A 195 -13.83 -22.94 1.62
CA ALA A 195 -14.35 -23.75 0.53
C ALA A 195 -13.41 -24.94 0.20
N VAL A 196 -12.11 -24.69 0.06
CA VAL A 196 -11.11 -25.75 -0.22
C VAL A 196 -11.07 -26.76 0.91
N THR A 197 -11.06 -26.30 2.17
CA THR A 197 -11.03 -27.20 3.34
C THR A 197 -12.31 -28.06 3.40
N ALA A 198 -13.48 -27.47 3.17
CA ALA A 198 -14.75 -28.18 3.15
C ALA A 198 -14.82 -29.22 2.01
N LEU A 199 -14.33 -28.89 0.81
CA LEU A 199 -14.23 -29.81 -0.30
C LEU A 199 -13.29 -30.99 0.03
N LEU A 200 -12.10 -30.73 0.54
CA LEU A 200 -11.16 -31.77 0.96
C LEU A 200 -11.77 -32.67 2.05
N ASP A 201 -12.45 -32.07 3.03
CA ASP A 201 -13.15 -32.81 4.08
C ASP A 201 -14.22 -33.74 3.49
N ALA A 202 -15.06 -33.24 2.61
CA ALA A 202 -16.10 -34.00 1.95
C ALA A 202 -15.54 -35.15 1.07
N PHE A 203 -14.50 -34.88 0.25
CA PHE A 203 -13.93 -35.90 -0.64
C PHE A 203 -13.09 -36.96 0.08
N VAL A 204 -12.33 -36.56 1.09
CA VAL A 204 -11.38 -37.47 1.78
C VAL A 204 -12.05 -38.28 2.89
N PHE A 205 -13.04 -37.69 3.60
CA PHE A 205 -13.61 -38.29 4.80
C PHE A 205 -15.03 -38.83 4.61
N SER A 206 -15.80 -38.39 3.60
CA SER A 206 -17.16 -38.94 3.36
C SER A 206 -17.12 -40.39 2.79
N LYS A 207 -16.05 -40.77 2.07
CA LYS A 207 -15.88 -42.12 1.51
C LYS A 207 -15.60 -43.23 2.53
N LYS A 208 -15.48 -42.91 3.84
CA LYS A 208 -15.22 -43.92 4.89
C LYS A 208 -16.49 -44.33 5.66
N SER A 209 -17.66 -43.89 5.25
CA SER A 209 -18.95 -44.20 5.93
C SER A 209 -19.87 -45.14 5.09
N ALA A 210 -19.31 -45.83 4.12
CA ALA A 210 -20.03 -46.85 3.31
C ALA A 210 -19.42 -48.25 3.53
#